data_fd3a987f2fddf44cfc239e5b78a2d5a2
#
_entry.id   fd3a987f2fddf44cfc239e5b78a2d5a2
#
_cell.length_a   1.000
_cell.length_b   1.000
_cell.length_c   1.000
_cell.angle_alpha   90.00
_cell.angle_beta   90.00
_cell.angle_gamma   90.00
#
_symmetry.space_group_name_H-M   'P 1'
#
loop_
_entity.id
_entity.type
_entity.pdbx_description
1 polymer ?
#
loop_
_entity_poly.entity_id
_entity_poly.type
_entity_poly.pdbx_seq_one_letter_code
_entity_poly.pdbx_strand_id
1 'polypeptide(L)'
;PDNYTFVVHLSAKVPYFKSLLAGYPFAPVNQNAVEKYGEKYGTAAKYTVSNGPFVMKTWTGSQQRWNLEKNSHYWDRKHVRIDKVHVMVVKEASTGYNLYQTNKLDMVTLSNQQARNLKNNPEFVTREQGRMDYLSLNVNNEYLKNRNVRLALGYALNRKDMVNKVLGNGSKTPLSGVPQDFMTFKDKDFAKASHTKN
;
A
#
# COMPACT_ATOMS: atom_id res chain seq x y z
N PRO A 1 33.76 -8.82 -3.86
CA PRO A 1 32.60 -8.76 -4.75
C PRO A 1 32.97 -7.96 -5.98
N ASP A 2 32.41 -8.33 -7.12
CA ASP A 2 32.57 -7.60 -8.38
C ASP A 2 31.49 -6.51 -8.52
N ASN A 3 31.50 -5.78 -9.66
CA ASN A 3 30.54 -4.68 -9.92
C ASN A 3 29.08 -5.13 -10.03
N TYR A 4 28.80 -6.43 -10.03
CA TYR A 4 27.46 -7.02 -10.19
C TYR A 4 27.03 -7.82 -8.97
N THR A 5 27.89 -7.93 -7.95
CA THR A 5 27.62 -8.72 -6.74
C THR A 5 27.45 -7.81 -5.54
N PHE A 6 26.24 -7.79 -4.98
CA PHE A 6 25.92 -7.09 -3.74
C PHE A 6 25.79 -8.10 -2.60
N VAL A 7 26.62 -7.95 -1.57
CA VAL A 7 26.66 -8.85 -0.41
C VAL A 7 26.10 -8.14 0.82
N VAL A 8 25.15 -8.77 1.49
CA VAL A 8 24.55 -8.26 2.73
C VAL A 8 24.93 -9.17 3.89
N HIS A 9 25.58 -8.58 4.90
CA HIS A 9 25.87 -9.26 6.16
C HIS A 9 24.83 -8.87 7.21
N LEU A 10 24.05 -9.85 7.67
CA LEU A 10 23.03 -9.63 8.68
C LEU A 10 23.61 -9.85 10.08
N SER A 11 23.31 -8.97 11.01
CA SER A 11 23.73 -9.10 12.42
C SER A 11 23.02 -10.23 13.18
N ALA A 12 21.89 -10.70 12.67
CA ALA A 12 21.11 -11.81 13.20
C ALA A 12 20.46 -12.63 12.07
N LYS A 13 19.98 -13.83 12.40
CA LYS A 13 19.21 -14.66 11.44
C LYS A 13 17.85 -14.00 11.17
N VAL A 14 17.61 -13.56 9.95
CA VAL A 14 16.36 -12.94 9.49
C VAL A 14 15.78 -13.77 8.34
N PRO A 15 14.97 -14.82 8.61
CA PRO A 15 14.46 -15.74 7.56
C PRO A 15 13.64 -15.03 6.48
N TYR A 16 12.99 -13.92 6.82
CA TYR A 16 12.15 -13.12 5.93
C TYR A 16 12.92 -11.99 5.21
N PHE A 17 14.25 -11.94 5.29
CA PHE A 17 15.05 -10.86 4.69
C PHE A 17 14.80 -10.72 3.19
N LYS A 18 14.70 -11.84 2.45
CA LYS A 18 14.39 -11.80 1.02
C LYS A 18 13.07 -11.08 0.71
N SER A 19 12.06 -11.26 1.56
CA SER A 19 10.76 -10.58 1.38
C SER A 19 10.86 -9.07 1.63
N LEU A 20 11.76 -8.64 2.51
CA LEU A 20 12.00 -7.22 2.77
C LEU A 20 12.57 -6.49 1.55
N LEU A 21 13.34 -7.18 0.71
CA LEU A 21 13.95 -6.59 -0.50
C LEU A 21 12.92 -6.09 -1.52
N ALA A 22 11.67 -6.53 -1.44
CA ALA A 22 10.57 -6.01 -2.24
C ALA A 22 10.03 -4.65 -1.73
N GLY A 23 10.44 -4.21 -0.55
CA GLY A 23 10.01 -2.95 0.05
C GLY A 23 10.77 -1.73 -0.46
N TYR A 24 10.13 -0.57 -0.44
CA TYR A 24 10.74 0.70 -0.88
C TYR A 24 12.11 1.03 -0.28
N PRO A 25 12.39 0.76 1.01
CA PRO A 25 13.70 1.07 1.60
C PRO A 25 14.88 0.33 0.94
N PHE A 26 14.60 -0.77 0.25
CA PHE A 26 15.61 -1.59 -0.43
C PHE A 26 15.69 -1.32 -1.95
N ALA A 27 14.90 -0.37 -2.45
CA ALA A 27 14.98 0.00 -3.85
C ALA A 27 16.36 0.59 -4.18
N PRO A 28 17.05 0.13 -5.25
CA PRO A 28 18.34 0.64 -5.62
C PRO A 28 18.25 2.12 -6.02
N VAL A 29 19.22 2.90 -5.58
CA VAL A 29 19.32 4.33 -5.84
C VAL A 29 20.52 4.59 -6.74
N ASN A 30 20.38 5.46 -7.75
CA ASN A 30 21.48 5.81 -8.64
C ASN A 30 22.46 6.74 -7.91
N GLN A 31 23.68 6.27 -7.66
CA GLN A 31 24.71 7.01 -6.91
C GLN A 31 25.01 8.36 -7.56
N ASN A 32 25.27 8.40 -8.87
CA ASN A 32 25.60 9.64 -9.58
C ASN A 32 24.47 10.68 -9.48
N ALA A 33 23.21 10.24 -9.46
CA ALA A 33 22.08 11.15 -9.33
C ALA A 33 21.96 11.70 -7.90
N VAL A 34 22.20 10.86 -6.88
CA VAL A 34 22.21 11.30 -5.49
C VAL A 34 23.33 12.32 -5.24
N GLU A 35 24.53 12.02 -5.69
CA GLU A 35 25.69 12.92 -5.56
C GLU A 35 25.45 14.24 -6.30
N LYS A 36 24.89 14.19 -7.51
CA LYS A 36 24.62 15.37 -8.33
C LYS A 36 23.51 16.25 -7.76
N TYR A 37 22.42 15.65 -7.24
CA TYR A 37 21.22 16.38 -6.85
C TYR A 37 21.10 16.60 -5.34
N GLY A 38 21.81 15.82 -4.51
CA GLY A 38 21.76 15.91 -3.06
C GLY A 38 20.35 15.87 -2.53
N GLU A 39 19.99 16.83 -1.68
CA GLU A 39 18.65 16.95 -1.09
C GLU A 39 17.50 17.15 -2.10
N LYS A 40 17.84 17.56 -3.33
CA LYS A 40 16.84 17.70 -4.40
C LYS A 40 16.47 16.37 -5.07
N TYR A 41 17.24 15.30 -4.84
CA TYR A 41 16.94 13.99 -5.42
C TYR A 41 15.52 13.54 -5.06
N GLY A 42 14.71 13.16 -6.07
CA GLY A 42 13.33 12.72 -5.88
C GLY A 42 12.29 13.84 -5.65
N THR A 43 12.69 15.13 -5.56
CA THR A 43 11.75 16.23 -5.29
C THR A 43 11.03 16.79 -6.52
N ALA A 44 11.47 16.42 -7.71
CA ALA A 44 10.81 16.77 -8.98
C ALA A 44 11.25 15.79 -10.08
N ALA A 45 10.53 15.74 -11.18
CA ALA A 45 10.82 14.85 -12.31
C ALA A 45 12.26 15.01 -12.81
N LYS A 46 12.76 16.24 -12.92
CA LYS A 46 14.14 16.53 -13.39
C LYS A 46 15.22 16.06 -12.43
N TYR A 47 14.88 15.76 -11.19
CA TYR A 47 15.78 15.27 -10.14
C TYR A 47 15.56 13.79 -9.81
N THR A 48 14.75 13.10 -10.61
CA THR A 48 14.38 11.69 -10.37
C THR A 48 14.94 10.83 -11.49
N VAL A 49 15.59 9.74 -11.12
CA VAL A 49 16.02 8.68 -12.03
C VAL A 49 15.17 7.45 -11.74
N SER A 50 14.62 6.84 -12.77
CA SER A 50 13.73 5.68 -12.64
C SER A 50 14.28 4.48 -13.42
N ASN A 51 14.29 3.33 -12.77
CA ASN A 51 14.58 2.03 -13.39
C ASN A 51 13.29 1.18 -13.61
N GLY A 52 12.13 1.72 -13.25
CA GLY A 52 10.83 1.09 -13.44
C GLY A 52 10.25 1.25 -14.85
N PRO A 53 9.01 0.73 -15.08
CA PRO A 53 8.38 0.72 -16.41
C PRO A 53 8.04 2.12 -16.94
N PHE A 54 7.96 3.12 -16.08
CA PHE A 54 7.64 4.50 -16.45
C PHE A 54 8.64 5.49 -15.89
N VAL A 55 8.79 6.62 -16.58
CA VAL A 55 9.56 7.78 -16.16
C VAL A 55 8.63 8.96 -15.92
N MET A 56 8.77 9.63 -14.80
CA MET A 56 8.06 10.85 -14.51
C MET A 56 8.59 12.01 -15.36
N LYS A 57 7.71 12.76 -16.02
CA LYS A 57 8.13 13.81 -16.99
C LYS A 57 7.85 15.24 -16.50
N THR A 58 6.67 15.52 -16.01
CA THR A 58 6.22 16.90 -15.83
C THR A 58 6.06 17.33 -14.37
N TRP A 59 6.35 16.47 -13.42
CA TRP A 59 6.18 16.82 -12.00
C TRP A 59 7.28 17.77 -11.51
N THR A 60 6.88 18.91 -10.95
CA THR A 60 7.79 19.95 -10.41
C THR A 60 7.87 19.95 -8.88
N GLY A 61 7.15 19.03 -8.20
CA GLY A 61 7.14 18.90 -6.74
C GLY A 61 5.83 19.34 -6.07
N SER A 62 5.05 20.22 -6.67
CA SER A 62 3.85 20.79 -6.04
C SER A 62 2.57 20.75 -6.86
N GLN A 63 2.66 20.50 -8.16
CA GLN A 63 1.46 20.46 -9.00
C GLN A 63 0.59 19.22 -8.74
N GLN A 64 -0.70 19.37 -9.04
CA GLN A 64 -1.70 18.32 -8.85
C GLN A 64 -1.90 17.43 -10.09
N ARG A 65 -1.14 17.64 -11.15
CA ARG A 65 -1.20 16.86 -12.39
C ARG A 65 0.20 16.65 -12.93
N TRP A 66 0.49 15.42 -13.36
CA TRP A 66 1.76 15.11 -14.02
C TRP A 66 1.61 13.93 -14.96
N ASN A 67 2.62 13.72 -15.79
CA ASN A 67 2.65 12.65 -16.76
C ASN A 67 3.78 11.67 -16.43
N LEU A 68 3.48 10.40 -16.64
CA LEU A 68 4.47 9.34 -16.73
C LEU A 68 4.53 8.88 -18.18
N GLU A 69 5.72 8.61 -18.67
CA GLU A 69 5.94 8.04 -20.01
C GLU A 69 6.68 6.71 -19.89
N LYS A 70 6.38 5.80 -20.81
CA LYS A 70 7.04 4.50 -20.90
C LYS A 70 8.56 4.65 -20.91
N ASN A 71 9.24 3.88 -20.06
CA ASN A 71 10.68 3.88 -19.95
C ASN A 71 11.29 2.98 -21.02
N SER A 72 12.00 3.56 -22.00
CA SER A 72 12.68 2.80 -23.06
C SER A 72 13.83 1.93 -22.54
N HIS A 73 14.37 2.23 -21.36
CA HIS A 73 15.47 1.51 -20.72
C HIS A 73 14.99 0.46 -19.72
N TYR A 74 13.67 0.31 -19.51
CA TYR A 74 13.14 -0.70 -18.61
C TYR A 74 13.43 -2.11 -19.15
N TRP A 75 13.93 -2.99 -18.31
CA TRP A 75 14.36 -4.33 -18.71
C TRP A 75 13.24 -5.15 -19.37
N ASP A 76 11.99 -4.99 -18.91
CA ASP A 76 10.81 -5.70 -19.41
C ASP A 76 9.88 -4.79 -20.23
N ARG A 77 10.43 -3.81 -20.94
CA ARG A 77 9.65 -2.84 -21.72
C ARG A 77 8.72 -3.45 -22.78
N LYS A 78 9.00 -4.67 -23.21
CA LYS A 78 8.19 -5.36 -24.23
C LYS A 78 6.79 -5.70 -23.71
N HIS A 79 6.64 -5.93 -22.39
CA HIS A 79 5.36 -6.24 -21.77
C HIS A 79 4.62 -5.00 -21.25
N VAL A 80 5.22 -3.83 -21.30
CA VAL A 80 4.54 -2.58 -20.98
C VAL A 80 3.72 -2.11 -22.16
N ARG A 81 2.41 -2.17 -22.06
CA ARG A 81 1.46 -1.87 -23.14
C ARG A 81 0.98 -0.42 -23.16
N ILE A 82 1.13 0.29 -22.05
CA ILE A 82 0.70 1.69 -21.90
C ILE A 82 1.89 2.58 -22.19
N ASP A 83 1.73 3.57 -23.06
CA ASP A 83 2.79 4.50 -23.42
C ASP A 83 2.84 5.73 -22.51
N LYS A 84 1.67 6.23 -22.09
CA LYS A 84 1.55 7.41 -21.21
C LYS A 84 0.50 7.20 -20.14
N VAL A 85 0.78 7.72 -18.95
CA VAL A 85 -0.16 7.78 -17.83
C VAL A 85 -0.29 9.23 -17.38
N HIS A 86 -1.52 9.74 -17.37
CA HIS A 86 -1.84 11.05 -16.82
C HIS A 86 -2.30 10.88 -15.37
N VAL A 87 -1.57 11.45 -14.45
CA VAL A 87 -1.89 11.39 -13.02
C VAL A 87 -2.50 12.72 -12.58
N MET A 88 -3.59 12.62 -11.83
CA MET A 88 -4.28 13.79 -11.26
C MET A 88 -4.60 13.53 -9.79
N VAL A 89 -4.27 14.48 -8.93
CA VAL A 89 -4.70 14.46 -7.53
C VAL A 89 -6.15 14.91 -7.44
N VAL A 90 -7.02 14.03 -6.98
CA VAL A 90 -8.43 14.34 -6.72
C VAL A 90 -8.66 14.16 -5.22
N LYS A 91 -8.99 15.28 -4.54
CA LYS A 91 -9.13 15.28 -3.08
C LYS A 91 -10.41 14.59 -2.61
N GLU A 92 -11.50 14.82 -3.34
CA GLU A 92 -12.83 14.33 -2.97
C GLU A 92 -13.21 13.09 -3.79
N ALA A 93 -13.56 12.00 -3.12
CA ALA A 93 -13.94 10.74 -3.77
C ALA A 93 -15.16 10.89 -4.69
N SER A 94 -16.11 11.77 -4.36
CA SER A 94 -17.28 12.10 -5.20
C SER A 94 -16.85 12.73 -6.52
N THR A 95 -15.95 13.69 -6.48
CA THR A 95 -15.38 14.33 -7.68
C THR A 95 -14.64 13.29 -8.53
N GLY A 96 -13.84 12.44 -7.91
CA GLY A 96 -13.15 11.35 -8.61
C GLY A 96 -14.11 10.43 -9.33
N TYR A 97 -15.17 10.00 -8.66
CA TYR A 97 -16.17 9.12 -9.25
C TYR A 97 -16.91 9.79 -10.42
N ASN A 98 -17.28 11.07 -10.31
CA ASN A 98 -17.89 11.82 -11.41
C ASN A 98 -16.96 11.95 -12.64
N LEU A 99 -15.66 12.13 -12.41
CA LEU A 99 -14.68 12.14 -13.49
C LEU A 99 -14.54 10.78 -14.17
N TYR A 100 -14.63 9.69 -13.40
CA TYR A 100 -14.67 8.33 -13.93
C TYR A 100 -15.93 8.10 -14.79
N GLN A 101 -17.11 8.44 -14.27
CA GLN A 101 -18.37 8.31 -15.00
C GLN A 101 -18.42 9.12 -16.30
N THR A 102 -17.66 10.21 -16.37
CA THR A 102 -17.56 11.06 -17.58
C THR A 102 -16.37 10.71 -18.47
N ASN A 103 -15.76 9.53 -18.28
CA ASN A 103 -14.60 9.03 -19.04
C ASN A 103 -13.37 9.98 -19.02
N LYS A 104 -13.22 10.74 -17.93
CA LYS A 104 -12.04 11.60 -17.71
C LYS A 104 -10.99 10.96 -16.81
N LEU A 105 -11.32 9.85 -16.18
CA LEU A 105 -10.43 8.98 -15.43
C LEU A 105 -10.73 7.53 -15.78
N ASP A 106 -9.70 6.73 -15.97
CA ASP A 106 -9.80 5.29 -16.21
C ASP A 106 -9.84 4.49 -14.90
N MET A 107 -9.35 5.08 -13.80
CA MET A 107 -9.31 4.46 -12.49
C MET A 107 -9.49 5.51 -11.40
N VAL A 108 -10.28 5.17 -10.38
CA VAL A 108 -10.52 6.03 -9.21
C VAL A 108 -10.64 5.21 -7.94
N THR A 109 -10.20 5.79 -6.83
CA THR A 109 -10.44 5.22 -5.49
C THR A 109 -11.80 5.67 -4.97
N LEU A 110 -12.61 4.72 -4.53
CA LEU A 110 -13.96 4.97 -4.03
C LEU A 110 -13.96 5.24 -2.52
N SER A 111 -14.91 6.04 -2.06
CA SER A 111 -15.27 6.09 -0.64
C SER A 111 -15.97 4.79 -0.20
N ASN A 112 -16.02 4.53 1.11
CA ASN A 112 -16.74 3.37 1.64
C ASN A 112 -18.22 3.33 1.23
N GLN A 113 -18.87 4.51 1.15
CA GLN A 113 -20.27 4.60 0.71
C GLN A 113 -20.42 4.21 -0.76
N GLN A 114 -19.54 4.71 -1.64
CA GLN A 114 -19.54 4.35 -3.05
C GLN A 114 -19.22 2.88 -3.27
N ALA A 115 -18.25 2.33 -2.53
CA ALA A 115 -17.91 0.91 -2.57
C ALA A 115 -19.11 0.03 -2.22
N ARG A 116 -19.89 0.39 -1.19
CA ARG A 116 -21.12 -0.35 -0.84
C ARG A 116 -22.15 -0.32 -1.95
N ASN A 117 -22.36 0.84 -2.57
CA ASN A 117 -23.34 1.01 -3.63
C ASN A 117 -22.93 0.27 -4.94
N LEU A 118 -21.63 0.18 -5.18
CA LEU A 118 -21.05 -0.37 -6.41
C LEU A 118 -20.55 -1.81 -6.28
N LYS A 119 -20.76 -2.48 -5.16
CA LYS A 119 -20.23 -3.82 -4.89
C LYS A 119 -20.57 -4.87 -5.96
N ASN A 120 -21.69 -4.70 -6.67
CA ASN A 120 -22.16 -5.59 -7.73
C ASN A 120 -21.81 -5.06 -9.14
N ASN A 121 -21.14 -3.91 -9.26
CA ASN A 121 -20.70 -3.38 -10.55
C ASN A 121 -19.50 -4.21 -11.03
N PRO A 122 -19.48 -4.72 -12.29
CA PRO A 122 -18.38 -5.52 -12.81
C PRO A 122 -17.03 -4.76 -12.87
N GLU A 123 -17.06 -3.44 -12.88
CA GLU A 123 -15.86 -2.60 -12.85
C GLU A 123 -15.32 -2.36 -11.44
N PHE A 124 -16.07 -2.79 -10.40
CA PHE A 124 -15.63 -2.65 -9.01
C PHE A 124 -14.58 -3.70 -8.67
N VAL A 125 -13.36 -3.25 -8.40
CA VAL A 125 -12.23 -4.10 -8.06
C VAL A 125 -11.77 -3.85 -6.63
N THR A 126 -11.64 -4.89 -5.84
CA THR A 126 -11.00 -4.85 -4.52
C THR A 126 -9.61 -5.47 -4.60
N ARG A 127 -8.65 -4.87 -3.90
CA ARG A 127 -7.30 -5.42 -3.74
C ARG A 127 -7.01 -5.56 -2.26
N GLU A 128 -6.72 -6.78 -1.84
CA GLU A 128 -6.30 -7.04 -0.46
C GLU A 128 -4.92 -6.43 -0.23
N GLN A 129 -4.78 -5.80 0.92
CA GLN A 129 -3.52 -5.25 1.40
C GLN A 129 -3.12 -5.99 2.68
N GLY A 130 -1.82 -6.20 2.88
CA GLY A 130 -1.27 -6.74 4.13
C GLY A 130 -1.35 -5.72 5.27
N ARG A 131 -2.50 -5.06 5.42
CA ARG A 131 -2.76 -3.99 6.37
C ARG A 131 -3.79 -4.43 7.40
N MET A 132 -3.56 -4.03 8.64
CA MET A 132 -4.49 -4.21 9.73
C MET A 132 -4.70 -2.89 10.45
N ASP A 133 -5.95 -2.51 10.66
CA ASP A 133 -6.31 -1.35 11.47
C ASP A 133 -6.62 -1.83 12.90
N TYR A 134 -6.02 -1.18 13.88
CA TYR A 134 -6.17 -1.53 15.29
C TYR A 134 -6.14 -0.28 16.18
N LEU A 135 -6.69 -0.40 17.38
CA LEU A 135 -6.59 0.62 18.42
C LEU A 135 -5.37 0.34 19.29
N SER A 136 -4.42 1.25 19.29
CA SER A 136 -3.30 1.21 20.23
C SER A 136 -3.72 1.85 21.55
N LEU A 137 -3.70 1.06 22.61
CA LEU A 137 -4.12 1.52 23.93
C LEU A 137 -2.89 1.91 24.77
N ASN A 138 -2.84 3.15 25.26
CA ASN A 138 -1.76 3.60 26.13
C ASN A 138 -1.90 2.94 27.51
N VAL A 139 -1.09 1.91 27.75
CA VAL A 139 -1.09 1.15 29.01
C VAL A 139 -0.58 1.94 30.23
N ASN A 140 0.02 3.11 30.03
CA ASN A 140 0.44 4.01 31.11
C ASN A 140 -0.69 4.94 31.57
N ASN A 141 -1.82 4.97 30.84
CA ASN A 141 -2.99 5.72 31.25
C ASN A 141 -3.62 5.06 32.48
N GLU A 142 -4.11 5.86 33.44
CA GLU A 142 -4.68 5.41 34.70
C GLU A 142 -5.78 4.35 34.55
N TYR A 143 -6.68 4.52 33.61
CA TYR A 143 -7.77 3.58 33.35
C TYR A 143 -7.34 2.39 32.48
N LEU A 144 -6.51 2.66 31.47
CA LEU A 144 -6.11 1.65 30.47
C LEU A 144 -4.99 0.72 30.96
N LYS A 145 -4.32 1.02 32.10
CA LYS A 145 -3.40 0.06 32.74
C LYS A 145 -4.10 -1.22 33.20
N ASN A 146 -5.38 -1.14 33.53
CA ASN A 146 -6.18 -2.29 33.90
C ASN A 146 -6.49 -3.16 32.67
N ARG A 147 -6.05 -4.43 32.70
CA ARG A 147 -6.29 -5.38 31.60
C ARG A 147 -7.77 -5.59 31.31
N ASN A 148 -8.62 -5.63 32.33
CA ASN A 148 -10.05 -5.89 32.16
C ASN A 148 -10.76 -4.74 31.44
N VAL A 149 -10.33 -3.49 31.67
CA VAL A 149 -10.82 -2.33 30.91
C VAL A 149 -10.48 -2.45 29.43
N ARG A 150 -9.25 -2.85 29.11
CA ARG A 150 -8.83 -3.07 27.72
C ARG A 150 -9.62 -4.20 27.03
N LEU A 151 -9.86 -5.30 27.77
CA LEU A 151 -10.69 -6.40 27.29
C LEU A 151 -12.14 -5.95 27.05
N ALA A 152 -12.72 -5.22 27.99
CA ALA A 152 -14.08 -4.69 27.87
C ALA A 152 -14.23 -3.82 26.61
N LEU A 153 -13.27 -2.93 26.34
CA LEU A 153 -13.26 -2.16 25.10
C LEU A 153 -13.20 -3.05 23.85
N GLY A 154 -12.39 -4.12 23.90
CA GLY A 154 -12.29 -5.08 22.80
C GLY A 154 -13.60 -5.84 22.55
N TYR A 155 -14.32 -6.23 23.61
CA TYR A 155 -15.62 -6.91 23.52
C TYR A 155 -16.77 -5.97 23.13
N ALA A 156 -16.70 -4.70 23.52
CA ALA A 156 -17.70 -3.70 23.13
C ALA A 156 -17.71 -3.42 21.62
N LEU A 157 -16.62 -3.69 20.91
CA LEU A 157 -16.52 -3.47 19.47
C LEU A 157 -17.09 -4.65 18.68
N ASN A 158 -18.24 -4.43 18.05
CA ASN A 158 -18.75 -5.38 17.05
C ASN A 158 -17.97 -5.25 15.74
N ARG A 159 -16.83 -5.95 15.66
CA ARG A 159 -15.93 -5.90 14.48
C ARG A 159 -16.62 -6.34 13.20
N LYS A 160 -17.53 -7.32 13.27
CA LYS A 160 -18.26 -7.81 12.10
C LYS A 160 -19.19 -6.73 11.54
N ASP A 161 -19.91 -6.02 12.39
CA ASP A 161 -20.78 -4.93 11.95
C ASP A 161 -19.96 -3.73 11.46
N MET A 162 -18.85 -3.43 12.10
CA MET A 162 -17.92 -2.39 11.63
C MET A 162 -17.44 -2.68 10.19
N VAL A 163 -16.99 -3.88 9.94
CA VAL A 163 -16.50 -4.28 8.60
C VAL A 163 -17.63 -4.31 7.58
N ASN A 164 -18.77 -4.91 7.89
CA ASN A 164 -19.83 -5.16 6.92
C ASN A 164 -20.75 -3.95 6.70
N LYS A 165 -21.07 -3.21 7.79
CA LYS A 165 -22.07 -2.13 7.74
C LYS A 165 -21.43 -0.74 7.66
N VAL A 166 -20.29 -0.53 8.31
CA VAL A 166 -19.62 0.78 8.31
C VAL A 166 -18.63 0.89 7.16
N LEU A 167 -17.68 -0.04 7.04
CA LEU A 167 -16.70 -0.02 5.96
C LEU A 167 -17.32 -0.47 4.63
N GLY A 168 -17.79 -1.69 4.54
CA GLY A 168 -18.44 -2.27 3.34
C GLY A 168 -17.59 -2.21 2.06
N ASN A 169 -16.27 -2.13 2.20
CA ASN A 169 -15.31 -1.91 1.13
C ASN A 169 -14.51 -3.16 0.76
N GLY A 170 -14.95 -4.34 1.21
CA GLY A 170 -14.26 -5.61 1.00
C GLY A 170 -13.26 -5.97 2.10
N SER A 171 -13.10 -5.13 3.15
CA SER A 171 -12.28 -5.46 4.32
C SER A 171 -12.79 -6.72 5.01
N LYS A 172 -11.88 -7.47 5.65
CA LYS A 172 -12.20 -8.69 6.41
C LYS A 172 -12.16 -8.42 7.91
N THR A 173 -13.02 -9.11 8.66
CA THR A 173 -12.97 -9.09 10.12
C THR A 173 -11.68 -9.77 10.60
N PRO A 174 -10.82 -9.11 11.39
CA PRO A 174 -9.57 -9.69 11.81
C PRO A 174 -9.79 -10.87 12.76
N LEU A 175 -9.02 -11.94 12.56
CA LEU A 175 -9.00 -13.14 13.40
C LEU A 175 -7.86 -13.10 14.43
N SER A 176 -6.78 -12.39 14.11
CA SER A 176 -5.59 -12.29 14.95
C SER A 176 -4.90 -10.94 14.73
N GLY A 177 -3.71 -10.74 15.31
CA GLY A 177 -2.85 -9.58 15.08
C GLY A 177 -2.14 -9.57 13.71
N VAL A 178 -2.46 -10.51 12.82
CA VAL A 178 -1.86 -10.65 11.48
C VAL A 178 -2.98 -10.68 10.43
N PRO A 179 -2.83 -9.99 9.28
CA PRO A 179 -3.80 -10.07 8.19
C PRO A 179 -3.96 -11.51 7.70
N GLN A 180 -5.20 -11.89 7.37
CA GLN A 180 -5.49 -13.19 6.76
C GLN A 180 -4.91 -13.25 5.35
N ASP A 181 -4.59 -14.46 4.90
CA ASP A 181 -4.12 -14.78 3.54
C ASP A 181 -2.76 -14.15 3.16
N PHE A 182 -2.02 -13.56 4.12
CA PHE A 182 -0.70 -12.95 3.89
C PHE A 182 0.48 -13.74 4.48
N MET A 183 0.25 -14.57 5.49
CA MET A 183 1.29 -15.38 6.12
C MET A 183 0.85 -16.83 6.21
N THR A 184 1.73 -17.74 5.79
CA THR A 184 1.52 -19.17 5.95
C THR A 184 2.49 -19.75 6.98
N PHE A 185 2.03 -20.72 7.73
CA PHE A 185 2.84 -21.55 8.59
C PHE A 185 2.43 -23.00 8.40
N LYS A 186 3.37 -23.86 7.98
CA LYS A 186 3.11 -25.26 7.63
C LYS A 186 1.91 -25.41 6.68
N ASP A 187 1.94 -24.66 5.58
CA ASP A 187 0.91 -24.61 4.51
C ASP A 187 -0.49 -24.18 4.96
N LYS A 188 -0.62 -23.61 6.15
CA LYS A 188 -1.87 -23.06 6.68
C LYS A 188 -1.75 -21.55 6.85
N ASP A 189 -2.84 -20.85 6.59
CA ASP A 189 -2.93 -19.42 6.90
C ASP A 189 -2.68 -19.20 8.39
N PHE A 190 -1.70 -18.36 8.71
CA PHE A 190 -1.26 -18.15 10.10
C PHE A 190 -2.36 -17.49 10.94
N ALA A 191 -3.09 -16.52 10.39
CA ALA A 191 -4.14 -15.82 11.11
C ALA A 191 -5.29 -16.77 11.49
N LYS A 192 -5.67 -17.67 10.57
CA LYS A 192 -6.69 -18.72 10.82
C LYS A 192 -6.20 -19.78 11.79
N ALA A 193 -4.93 -20.19 11.66
CA ALA A 193 -4.35 -21.22 12.53
C ALA A 193 -4.10 -20.73 13.96
N SER A 194 -3.76 -19.45 14.13
CA SER A 194 -3.52 -18.82 15.43
C SER A 194 -4.78 -18.27 16.11
N HIS A 195 -5.94 -18.34 15.42
CA HIS A 195 -7.20 -17.90 15.98
C HIS A 195 -7.60 -18.83 17.12
N THR A 196 -7.43 -18.37 18.35
CA THR A 196 -7.99 -19.04 19.52
C THR A 196 -9.47 -18.71 19.59
N LYS A 197 -10.29 -19.74 19.48
CA LYS A 197 -11.72 -19.62 19.84
C LYS A 197 -11.79 -19.33 21.33
N ASN A 198 -12.09 -18.09 21.70
CA ASN A 198 -12.53 -17.74 23.05
C ASN A 198 -14.02 -18.01 23.16
#